data_7695ed527fcffa199339f6c0897e0ecb
#
_entry.id   7695ed527fcffa199339f6c0897e0ecb
#
_cell.length_a   1.000
_cell.length_b   1.000
_cell.length_c   1.000
_cell.angle_alpha   90.00
_cell.angle_beta   90.00
_cell.angle_gamma   90.00
#
_symmetry.space_group_name_H-M   'P 1'
#
loop_
_entity.id
_entity.type
_entity.pdbx_description
1 polymer ?
#
loop_
_entity_poly.entity_id
_entity_poly.type
_entity_poly.pdbx_seq_one_letter_code
_entity_poly.pdbx_strand_id
1 'polypeptide(L)'
;MCSMDINRIRHILLDQGFRGCIQISNNKQPVFAQAYGYSDFPNQIPNTLETKFATASAGKVFVAVSILQLVENGKLRLQDTLGNILPLDWHKIDANITVEQLLMHTSGIPDYFDESVMSEYEDLWKDFPNYRIRTNADLCPLFLYKPMMYPHGTKFQYNNTGFVVLAMMIEAVTNQPFDICLQSNIFSPCGMNSTGYYEMDSLPAKCANSYIFEKARDRFRTNIYSVDAKGTGAGGAFTTVGDIEKFWNALLSYKLIPRKATSEMLRCHSGNKEAGYYGYGIWLEPTDSGYSPYFQGRDPGVSFISFYEPSENATITLVSNYGDNVWKLLRSIRECISGK
;
A
#
# COMPACT_ATOMS: atom_id res chain seq x y z
N MET A 1 -9.85 -26.52 -16.56
CA MET A 1 -9.42 -25.89 -15.30
C MET A 1 -8.37 -26.78 -14.68
N CYS A 2 -7.11 -26.36 -14.66
CA CYS A 2 -6.09 -27.07 -13.89
C CYS A 2 -6.48 -26.90 -12.42
N SER A 3 -6.64 -28.01 -11.68
CA SER A 3 -6.98 -27.94 -10.25
C SER A 3 -5.78 -27.35 -9.53
N MET A 4 -5.98 -26.21 -8.86
CA MET A 4 -4.97 -25.59 -8.00
C MET A 4 -4.42 -26.63 -7.02
N ASP A 5 -3.12 -26.85 -7.04
CA ASP A 5 -2.48 -27.80 -6.09
C ASP A 5 -2.26 -27.13 -4.72
N ILE A 6 -3.29 -27.17 -3.90
CA ILE A 6 -3.28 -26.61 -2.54
C ILE A 6 -2.17 -27.24 -1.67
N ASN A 7 -1.87 -28.53 -1.84
CA ASN A 7 -0.83 -29.20 -1.07
C ASN A 7 0.55 -28.65 -1.43
N ARG A 8 0.81 -28.46 -2.71
CA ARG A 8 2.06 -27.84 -3.18
C ARG A 8 2.20 -26.40 -2.64
N ILE A 9 1.12 -25.61 -2.63
CA ILE A 9 1.13 -24.26 -2.03
C ILE A 9 1.49 -24.32 -0.55
N ARG A 10 0.90 -25.23 0.22
CA ARG A 10 1.23 -25.43 1.65
C ARG A 10 2.70 -25.79 1.86
N HIS A 11 3.24 -26.70 1.06
CA HIS A 11 4.67 -27.07 1.11
C HIS A 11 5.57 -25.87 0.85
N ILE A 12 5.28 -25.07 -0.19
CA ILE A 12 6.05 -23.85 -0.50
C ILE A 12 6.08 -22.88 0.69
N LEU A 13 4.94 -22.65 1.34
CA LEU A 13 4.83 -21.75 2.49
C LEU A 13 5.62 -22.26 3.70
N LEU A 14 5.53 -23.55 4.00
CA LEU A 14 6.24 -24.19 5.12
C LEU A 14 7.74 -24.25 4.87
N ASP A 15 8.18 -24.66 3.68
CA ASP A 15 9.60 -24.80 3.32
C ASP A 15 10.33 -23.45 3.31
N GLN A 16 9.61 -22.37 3.00
CA GLN A 16 10.16 -21.01 3.07
C GLN A 16 9.99 -20.35 4.45
N GLY A 17 9.42 -21.06 5.43
CA GLY A 17 9.24 -20.58 6.79
C GLY A 17 8.35 -19.33 6.88
N PHE A 18 7.32 -19.27 6.04
CA PHE A 18 6.41 -18.12 5.96
C PHE A 18 5.67 -17.88 7.28
N ARG A 19 5.59 -16.60 7.68
CA ARG A 19 4.89 -16.14 8.89
C ARG A 19 4.02 -14.93 8.52
N GLY A 20 2.72 -15.09 8.70
CA GLY A 20 1.72 -14.08 8.28
C GLY A 20 0.44 -14.72 7.81
N CYS A 21 -0.23 -14.11 6.87
CA CYS A 21 -1.46 -14.63 6.26
C CYS A 21 -1.37 -14.66 4.74
N ILE A 22 -2.02 -15.65 4.17
CA ILE A 22 -2.29 -15.78 2.73
C ILE A 22 -3.78 -15.99 2.50
N GLN A 23 -4.32 -15.37 1.43
CA GLN A 23 -5.60 -15.73 0.84
C GLN A 23 -5.49 -15.76 -0.67
N ILE A 24 -6.04 -16.81 -1.26
CA ILE A 24 -6.22 -16.96 -2.71
C ILE A 24 -7.71 -17.07 -2.95
N SER A 25 -8.24 -16.25 -3.83
CA SER A 25 -9.65 -16.30 -4.23
C SER A 25 -9.74 -16.46 -5.74
N ASN A 26 -10.75 -17.19 -6.20
CA ASN A 26 -11.08 -17.32 -7.62
C ASN A 26 -12.57 -17.03 -7.80
N ASN A 27 -12.91 -16.25 -8.82
CA ASN A 27 -14.29 -15.81 -9.05
C ASN A 27 -14.95 -15.22 -7.79
N LYS A 28 -14.20 -14.40 -7.05
CA LYS A 28 -14.65 -13.73 -5.81
C LYS A 28 -14.95 -14.67 -4.64
N GLN A 29 -14.51 -15.91 -4.69
CA GLN A 29 -14.67 -16.89 -3.62
C GLN A 29 -13.30 -17.33 -3.11
N PRO A 30 -13.06 -17.31 -1.79
CA PRO A 30 -11.84 -17.84 -1.22
C PRO A 30 -11.71 -19.36 -1.53
N VAL A 31 -10.60 -19.75 -2.14
CA VAL A 31 -10.27 -21.14 -2.45
C VAL A 31 -9.15 -21.68 -1.57
N PHE A 32 -8.34 -20.79 -1.02
CA PHE A 32 -7.33 -21.12 -0.03
C PHE A 32 -7.09 -19.90 0.88
N ALA A 33 -7.13 -20.11 2.19
CA ALA A 33 -6.78 -19.09 3.17
C ALA A 33 -6.13 -19.73 4.39
N GLN A 34 -4.97 -19.23 4.83
CA GLN A 34 -4.24 -19.78 5.97
C GLN A 34 -3.36 -18.73 6.65
N ALA A 35 -3.18 -18.91 7.97
CA ALA A 35 -2.31 -18.10 8.81
C ALA A 35 -1.15 -18.92 9.38
N TYR A 36 0.02 -18.30 9.55
CA TYR A 36 1.24 -18.91 10.03
C TYR A 36 1.97 -17.98 11.01
N GLY A 37 2.70 -18.57 11.96
CA GLY A 37 3.48 -17.78 12.94
C GLY A 37 2.61 -17.04 13.95
N TYR A 38 3.17 -16.04 14.58
CA TYR A 38 2.58 -15.34 15.73
C TYR A 38 2.34 -13.87 15.44
N SER A 39 1.18 -13.37 15.85
CA SER A 39 0.86 -11.93 15.90
C SER A 39 1.54 -11.23 17.10
N ASP A 40 1.75 -11.99 18.17
CA ASP A 40 2.57 -11.60 19.33
C ASP A 40 3.54 -12.75 19.64
N PHE A 41 4.80 -12.56 19.24
CA PHE A 41 5.82 -13.59 19.34
C PHE A 41 6.21 -13.93 20.80
N PRO A 42 6.47 -12.94 21.68
CA PRO A 42 6.80 -13.23 23.07
C PRO A 42 5.71 -13.97 23.84
N ASN A 43 4.43 -13.65 23.58
CA ASN A 43 3.28 -14.27 24.21
C ASN A 43 2.75 -15.49 23.44
N GLN A 44 3.37 -15.85 22.30
CA GLN A 44 2.99 -16.97 21.44
C GLN A 44 1.52 -16.93 20.99
N ILE A 45 0.98 -15.72 20.77
CA ILE A 45 -0.37 -15.53 20.23
C ILE A 45 -0.31 -15.76 18.72
N PRO A 46 -0.99 -16.80 18.18
CA PRO A 46 -0.88 -17.12 16.77
C PRO A 46 -1.51 -16.07 15.87
N ASN A 47 -1.00 -15.96 14.65
CA ASN A 47 -1.72 -15.28 13.57
C ASN A 47 -3.00 -16.06 13.23
N THR A 48 -4.05 -15.34 12.87
CA THR A 48 -5.32 -15.88 12.37
C THR A 48 -5.74 -15.11 11.13
N LEU A 49 -6.76 -15.59 10.41
CA LEU A 49 -7.31 -14.87 9.26
C LEU A 49 -7.96 -13.53 9.66
N GLU A 50 -8.25 -13.33 10.94
CA GLU A 50 -8.78 -12.08 11.49
C GLU A 50 -7.68 -11.14 12.00
N THR A 51 -6.42 -11.57 11.95
CA THR A 51 -5.29 -10.72 12.35
C THR A 51 -5.16 -9.56 11.37
N LYS A 52 -5.07 -8.35 11.92
CA LYS A 52 -4.85 -7.12 11.17
C LYS A 52 -3.35 -6.89 11.02
N PHE A 53 -2.89 -6.78 9.81
CA PHE A 53 -1.48 -6.57 9.48
C PHE A 53 -1.26 -5.17 8.90
N ALA A 54 -0.13 -4.57 9.21
CA ALA A 54 0.31 -3.35 8.54
C ALA A 54 0.53 -3.62 7.03
N THR A 55 0.14 -2.64 6.21
CA THR A 55 0.20 -2.74 4.74
C THR A 55 1.45 -2.10 4.14
N ALA A 56 2.20 -1.32 4.92
CA ALA A 56 3.23 -0.44 4.39
C ALA A 56 2.69 0.38 3.21
N SER A 57 3.48 0.57 2.14
CA SER A 57 3.08 1.33 0.93
C SER A 57 1.87 0.79 0.17
N ALA A 58 1.40 -0.44 0.45
CA ALA A 58 0.19 -0.95 -0.19
C ALA A 58 -1.06 -0.10 0.10
N GLY A 59 -1.06 0.67 1.20
CA GLY A 59 -2.13 1.63 1.53
C GLY A 59 -2.32 2.77 0.51
N LYS A 60 -1.34 3.04 -0.37
CA LYS A 60 -1.44 4.06 -1.43
C LYS A 60 -2.64 3.83 -2.36
N VAL A 61 -3.03 2.58 -2.57
CA VAL A 61 -4.19 2.25 -3.41
C VAL A 61 -5.49 2.85 -2.87
N PHE A 62 -5.65 2.93 -1.56
CA PHE A 62 -6.83 3.54 -0.93
C PHE A 62 -6.85 5.06 -1.12
N VAL A 63 -5.68 5.71 -1.02
CA VAL A 63 -5.55 7.15 -1.30
C VAL A 63 -5.91 7.43 -2.75
N ALA A 64 -5.42 6.64 -3.70
CA ALA A 64 -5.73 6.81 -5.12
C ALA A 64 -7.24 6.67 -5.40
N VAL A 65 -7.89 5.64 -4.84
CA VAL A 65 -9.35 5.48 -4.97
C VAL A 65 -10.10 6.68 -4.39
N SER A 66 -9.69 7.20 -3.22
CA SER A 66 -10.32 8.37 -2.61
C SER A 66 -10.17 9.63 -3.48
N ILE A 67 -8.99 9.88 -4.06
CA ILE A 67 -8.78 10.97 -5.01
C ILE A 67 -9.70 10.82 -6.23
N LEU A 68 -9.79 9.61 -6.80
CA LEU A 68 -10.66 9.36 -7.96
C LEU A 68 -12.15 9.51 -7.60
N GLN A 69 -12.58 9.17 -6.39
CA GLN A 69 -13.93 9.47 -5.90
C GLN A 69 -14.19 10.98 -5.84
N LEU A 70 -13.21 11.78 -5.38
CA LEU A 70 -13.33 13.25 -5.37
C LEU A 70 -13.39 13.82 -6.78
N VAL A 71 -12.67 13.24 -7.73
CA VAL A 71 -12.73 13.63 -9.16
C VAL A 71 -14.10 13.31 -9.76
N GLU A 72 -14.61 12.11 -9.54
CA GLU A 72 -15.95 11.69 -10.03
C GLU A 72 -17.08 12.54 -9.43
N ASN A 73 -16.92 13.00 -8.20
CA ASN A 73 -17.87 13.88 -7.52
C ASN A 73 -17.68 15.37 -7.87
N GLY A 74 -16.77 15.71 -8.79
CA GLY A 74 -16.50 17.08 -9.23
C GLY A 74 -15.85 17.98 -8.17
N LYS A 75 -15.30 17.39 -7.10
CA LYS A 75 -14.63 18.13 -6.01
C LYS A 75 -13.15 18.37 -6.30
N LEU A 76 -12.56 17.60 -7.19
CA LEU A 76 -11.19 17.69 -7.70
C LEU A 76 -11.18 17.45 -9.20
N ARG A 77 -10.13 17.91 -9.86
CA ARG A 77 -9.77 17.54 -11.24
C ARG A 77 -8.35 16.99 -11.23
N LEU A 78 -8.06 16.04 -12.11
CA LEU A 78 -6.70 15.50 -12.26
C LEU A 78 -5.66 16.57 -12.60
N GLN A 79 -6.09 17.66 -13.26
CA GLN A 79 -5.26 18.81 -13.65
C GLN A 79 -5.16 19.89 -12.58
N ASP A 80 -5.89 19.78 -11.47
CA ASP A 80 -5.72 20.73 -10.36
C ASP A 80 -4.32 20.61 -9.78
N THR A 81 -3.75 21.76 -9.36
CA THR A 81 -2.35 21.84 -8.95
C THR A 81 -2.19 21.95 -7.44
N LEU A 82 -0.97 21.70 -6.96
CA LEU A 82 -0.61 21.89 -5.54
C LEU A 82 -1.06 23.26 -5.02
N GLY A 83 -0.66 24.33 -5.73
CA GLY A 83 -0.93 25.69 -5.30
C GLY A 83 -2.41 26.05 -5.27
N ASN A 84 -3.23 25.40 -6.10
CA ASN A 84 -4.67 25.67 -6.13
C ASN A 84 -5.43 25.00 -4.97
N ILE A 85 -4.92 23.86 -4.46
CA ILE A 85 -5.62 23.04 -3.46
C ILE A 85 -5.06 23.26 -2.07
N LEU A 86 -3.74 23.33 -1.95
CA LEU A 86 -3.03 23.44 -0.69
C LEU A 86 -2.35 24.82 -0.60
N PRO A 87 -2.91 25.78 0.14
CA PRO A 87 -2.36 27.13 0.27
C PRO A 87 -1.15 27.15 1.22
N LEU A 88 -0.09 26.41 0.86
CA LEU A 88 1.17 26.35 1.58
C LEU A 88 2.24 27.14 0.83
N ASP A 89 3.25 27.63 1.57
CA ASP A 89 4.48 28.09 0.94
C ASP A 89 5.29 26.86 0.50
N TRP A 90 5.29 26.61 -0.80
CA TRP A 90 5.97 25.45 -1.40
C TRP A 90 7.48 25.65 -1.57
N HIS A 91 8.01 26.83 -1.22
CA HIS A 91 9.44 27.17 -1.30
C HIS A 91 10.06 26.85 -2.67
N LYS A 92 10.84 25.78 -2.77
CA LYS A 92 11.52 25.33 -3.99
C LYS A 92 10.73 24.27 -4.77
N ILE A 93 9.58 23.85 -4.27
CA ILE A 93 8.71 22.87 -4.92
C ILE A 93 7.81 23.59 -5.90
N ASP A 94 7.69 23.05 -7.13
CA ASP A 94 6.83 23.66 -8.15
C ASP A 94 5.34 23.48 -7.78
N ALA A 95 4.68 24.57 -7.48
CA ALA A 95 3.26 24.60 -7.14
C ALA A 95 2.32 24.20 -8.30
N ASN A 96 2.84 24.07 -9.53
CA ASN A 96 2.09 23.63 -10.72
C ASN A 96 2.05 22.08 -10.87
N ILE A 97 2.70 21.32 -9.99
CA ILE A 97 2.53 19.85 -9.95
C ILE A 97 1.05 19.51 -9.84
N THR A 98 0.56 18.63 -10.71
CA THR A 98 -0.86 18.24 -10.77
C THR A 98 -1.17 17.02 -9.92
N VAL A 99 -2.45 16.84 -9.55
CA VAL A 99 -2.97 15.64 -8.89
C VAL A 99 -2.61 14.39 -9.69
N GLU A 100 -2.75 14.43 -11.02
CA GLU A 100 -2.41 13.31 -11.89
C GLU A 100 -0.94 12.93 -11.81
N GLN A 101 -0.03 13.90 -11.83
CA GLN A 101 1.41 13.66 -11.71
C GLN A 101 1.81 13.03 -10.37
N LEU A 102 1.10 13.36 -9.29
CA LEU A 102 1.30 12.71 -8.00
C LEU A 102 0.81 11.26 -8.03
N LEU A 103 -0.40 10.99 -8.59
CA LEU A 103 -0.98 9.66 -8.68
C LEU A 103 -0.13 8.66 -9.46
N MET A 104 0.58 9.13 -10.49
CA MET A 104 1.38 8.29 -11.39
C MET A 104 2.91 8.44 -11.18
N HIS A 105 3.34 9.04 -10.06
CA HIS A 105 4.75 9.18 -9.68
C HIS A 105 5.64 9.91 -10.73
N THR A 106 5.10 10.96 -11.35
CA THR A 106 5.85 11.80 -12.29
C THR A 106 6.01 13.25 -11.82
N SER A 107 5.71 13.49 -10.56
CA SER A 107 5.70 14.86 -10.00
C SER A 107 7.08 15.48 -9.83
N GLY A 108 8.13 14.70 -9.63
CA GLY A 108 9.46 15.22 -9.29
C GLY A 108 9.53 15.94 -7.93
N ILE A 109 8.47 15.88 -7.12
CA ILE A 109 8.45 16.42 -5.77
C ILE A 109 9.54 15.75 -4.92
N PRO A 110 10.29 16.49 -4.07
CA PRO A 110 11.32 15.89 -3.24
C PRO A 110 10.74 14.82 -2.32
N ASP A 111 11.34 13.63 -2.32
CA ASP A 111 10.88 12.55 -1.46
C ASP A 111 11.50 12.65 -0.06
N TYR A 112 10.67 12.43 0.96
CA TYR A 112 11.16 12.37 2.34
C TYR A 112 11.93 11.06 2.58
N PHE A 113 11.54 9.99 1.88
CA PHE A 113 12.25 8.72 1.83
C PHE A 113 12.44 8.28 0.38
N ASP A 114 13.54 8.72 -0.23
CA ASP A 114 13.91 8.36 -1.60
C ASP A 114 14.57 6.97 -1.64
N GLU A 115 13.80 5.95 -2.01
CA GLU A 115 14.23 4.55 -2.08
C GLU A 115 15.37 4.32 -3.10
N SER A 116 15.66 5.29 -3.99
CA SER A 116 16.78 5.20 -4.92
C SER A 116 18.15 5.46 -4.27
N VAL A 117 18.15 6.12 -3.11
CA VAL A 117 19.38 6.51 -2.37
C VAL A 117 19.34 6.14 -0.89
N MET A 118 18.19 5.82 -0.33
CA MET A 118 18.00 5.41 1.06
C MET A 118 17.54 3.95 1.12
N SER A 119 18.24 3.11 1.88
CA SER A 119 17.89 1.69 2.01
C SER A 119 17.08 1.37 3.26
N GLU A 120 17.27 2.14 4.34
CA GLU A 120 16.69 1.85 5.65
C GLU A 120 15.72 2.95 6.07
N TYR A 121 14.45 2.62 6.16
CA TYR A 121 13.39 3.55 6.55
C TYR A 121 13.60 4.11 7.97
N GLU A 122 14.15 3.30 8.88
CA GLU A 122 14.45 3.72 10.25
C GLU A 122 15.54 4.79 10.36
N ASP A 123 16.34 5.03 9.31
CA ASP A 123 17.33 6.10 9.28
C ASP A 123 16.70 7.50 9.34
N LEU A 124 15.44 7.65 8.90
CA LEU A 124 14.69 8.89 9.03
C LEU A 124 14.54 9.33 10.50
N TRP A 125 14.47 8.37 11.40
CA TRP A 125 14.12 8.59 12.81
C TRP A 125 15.32 8.85 13.70
N LYS A 126 16.54 8.85 13.15
CA LYS A 126 17.76 9.21 13.90
C LYS A 126 17.75 10.66 14.36
N ASP A 127 17.31 11.55 13.46
CA ASP A 127 17.29 13.00 13.72
C ASP A 127 15.88 13.57 13.86
N PHE A 128 14.85 12.79 13.51
CA PHE A 128 13.45 13.20 13.57
C PHE A 128 12.61 12.14 14.29
N PRO A 129 12.06 12.42 15.50
CA PRO A 129 11.40 11.38 16.30
C PRO A 129 10.12 10.87 15.64
N ASN A 130 10.05 9.56 15.36
CA ASN A 130 8.92 8.92 14.69
C ASN A 130 7.59 9.08 15.43
N TYR A 131 7.60 9.20 16.77
CA TYR A 131 6.39 9.37 17.57
C TYR A 131 5.66 10.70 17.27
N ARG A 132 6.29 11.65 16.58
CA ARG A 132 5.68 12.89 16.14
C ARG A 132 4.85 12.73 14.87
N ILE A 133 5.06 11.66 14.09
CA ILE A 133 4.35 11.45 12.82
C ILE A 133 3.01 10.78 13.09
N ARG A 134 1.96 11.59 13.18
CA ARG A 134 0.57 11.16 13.41
C ARG A 134 -0.40 11.69 12.35
N THR A 135 0.03 12.70 11.58
CA THR A 135 -0.70 13.31 10.49
C THR A 135 0.18 13.42 9.25
N ASN A 136 -0.43 13.63 8.08
CA ASN A 136 0.32 13.86 6.84
C ASN A 136 1.20 15.12 6.93
N ALA A 137 0.70 16.17 7.55
CA ALA A 137 1.42 17.44 7.71
C ALA A 137 2.69 17.31 8.57
N ASP A 138 2.77 16.33 9.48
CA ASP A 138 3.95 16.11 10.32
C ASP A 138 5.18 15.68 9.50
N LEU A 139 4.99 15.16 8.28
CA LEU A 139 6.07 14.82 7.35
C LEU A 139 6.62 16.01 6.55
N CYS A 140 5.90 17.14 6.52
CA CYS A 140 6.31 18.34 5.76
C CYS A 140 7.76 18.80 6.05
N PRO A 141 8.24 18.83 7.31
CA PRO A 141 9.63 19.24 7.58
C PRO A 141 10.69 18.36 6.88
N LEU A 142 10.36 17.13 6.51
CA LEU A 142 11.31 16.20 5.90
C LEU A 142 11.47 16.41 4.39
N PHE A 143 10.56 17.17 3.72
CA PHE A 143 10.63 17.36 2.28
C PHE A 143 10.43 18.82 1.82
N LEU A 144 9.66 19.64 2.53
CA LEU A 144 9.17 20.94 2.05
C LEU A 144 10.26 21.92 1.64
N TYR A 145 11.43 21.84 2.26
CA TYR A 145 12.57 22.74 1.99
C TYR A 145 13.58 22.16 1.00
N LYS A 146 13.39 20.92 0.55
CA LYS A 146 14.27 20.29 -0.43
C LYS A 146 13.97 20.81 -1.84
N PRO A 147 14.96 20.84 -2.76
CA PRO A 147 14.72 21.18 -4.16
C PRO A 147 13.96 20.06 -4.86
N MET A 148 13.27 20.39 -5.96
CA MET A 148 12.71 19.40 -6.89
C MET A 148 13.76 18.36 -7.29
N MET A 149 13.36 17.09 -7.37
CA MET A 149 14.25 15.99 -7.83
C MET A 149 14.49 16.10 -9.34
N TYR A 150 13.48 16.54 -10.09
CA TYR A 150 13.48 16.79 -11.53
C TYR A 150 12.23 17.61 -11.91
N PRO A 151 12.18 18.22 -13.10
CA PRO A 151 10.98 18.94 -13.55
C PRO A 151 9.76 18.02 -13.61
N HIS A 152 8.62 18.47 -13.09
CA HIS A 152 7.41 17.67 -13.05
C HIS A 152 6.98 17.19 -14.45
N GLY A 153 6.40 15.99 -14.53
CA GLY A 153 5.93 15.39 -15.79
C GLY A 153 7.02 14.81 -16.70
N THR A 154 8.31 14.86 -16.32
CA THR A 154 9.40 14.49 -17.24
C THR A 154 9.83 13.03 -17.15
N LYS A 155 9.66 12.38 -15.99
CA LYS A 155 10.00 10.96 -15.81
C LYS A 155 9.20 10.33 -14.68
N PHE A 156 9.13 9.02 -14.70
CA PHE A 156 8.64 8.21 -13.59
C PHE A 156 9.74 7.99 -12.54
N GLN A 157 9.41 8.22 -11.28
CA GLN A 157 10.20 7.77 -10.13
C GLN A 157 9.25 7.60 -8.94
N TYR A 158 9.15 6.39 -8.40
CA TYR A 158 8.33 6.11 -7.23
C TYR A 158 8.62 7.12 -6.12
N ASN A 159 7.57 7.64 -5.46
CA ASN A 159 7.69 8.77 -4.56
C ASN A 159 6.65 8.70 -3.44
N ASN A 160 7.12 8.68 -2.19
CA ASN A 160 6.28 8.58 -1.00
C ASN A 160 5.61 9.92 -0.67
N THR A 161 6.37 11.02 -0.79
CA THR A 161 5.85 12.38 -0.54
C THR A 161 4.63 12.70 -1.40
N GLY A 162 4.62 12.25 -2.66
CA GLY A 162 3.48 12.48 -3.55
C GLY A 162 2.16 11.97 -2.97
N PHE A 163 2.17 10.83 -2.31
CA PHE A 163 0.97 10.26 -1.68
C PHE A 163 0.62 10.89 -0.33
N VAL A 164 1.62 11.37 0.42
CA VAL A 164 1.37 12.23 1.60
C VAL A 164 0.63 13.50 1.16
N VAL A 165 1.08 14.15 0.10
CA VAL A 165 0.46 15.36 -0.45
C VAL A 165 -0.95 15.07 -0.98
N LEU A 166 -1.18 13.94 -1.68
CA LEU A 166 -2.53 13.53 -2.08
C LEU A 166 -3.48 13.35 -0.88
N ALA A 167 -2.99 12.77 0.22
CA ALA A 167 -3.80 12.67 1.44
C ALA A 167 -4.09 14.04 2.06
N MET A 168 -3.12 14.97 2.07
CA MET A 168 -3.38 16.37 2.47
C MET A 168 -4.41 17.05 1.57
N MET A 169 -4.43 16.77 0.26
CA MET A 169 -5.46 17.26 -0.65
C MET A 169 -6.85 16.69 -0.33
N ILE A 170 -6.93 15.40 0.03
CA ILE A 170 -8.20 14.81 0.51
C ILE A 170 -8.69 15.59 1.75
N GLU A 171 -7.81 15.84 2.72
CA GLU A 171 -8.15 16.61 3.93
C GLU A 171 -8.63 18.03 3.61
N ALA A 172 -7.91 18.74 2.74
CA ALA A 172 -8.27 20.11 2.35
C ALA A 172 -9.62 20.19 1.64
N VAL A 173 -9.91 19.25 0.72
CA VAL A 173 -11.13 19.25 -0.08
C VAL A 173 -12.35 18.75 0.71
N THR A 174 -12.14 17.81 1.64
CA THR A 174 -13.24 17.21 2.42
C THR A 174 -13.45 17.89 3.77
N ASN A 175 -12.48 18.64 4.24
CA ASN A 175 -12.42 19.20 5.59
C ASN A 175 -12.56 18.13 6.70
N GLN A 176 -11.98 16.96 6.45
CA GLN A 176 -11.96 15.81 7.35
C GLN A 176 -10.55 15.17 7.33
N PRO A 177 -10.11 14.55 8.45
CA PRO A 177 -8.90 13.72 8.43
C PRO A 177 -8.99 12.66 7.33
N PHE A 178 -7.88 12.39 6.61
CA PHE A 178 -7.91 11.51 5.44
C PHE A 178 -8.34 10.06 5.81
N ASP A 179 -7.91 9.56 6.96
CA ASP A 179 -8.26 8.24 7.44
C ASP A 179 -9.77 8.10 7.73
N ILE A 180 -10.41 9.14 8.27
CA ILE A 180 -11.86 9.20 8.45
C ILE A 180 -12.58 9.23 7.09
N CYS A 181 -12.04 9.98 6.13
CA CYS A 181 -12.55 10.00 4.76
C CYS A 181 -12.49 8.62 4.11
N LEU A 182 -11.35 7.91 4.22
CA LEU A 182 -11.18 6.55 3.71
C LEU A 182 -12.10 5.56 4.42
N GLN A 183 -12.25 5.68 5.74
CA GLN A 183 -13.17 4.84 6.52
C GLN A 183 -14.61 4.98 6.02
N SER A 184 -15.06 6.21 5.81
CA SER A 184 -16.45 6.51 5.44
C SER A 184 -16.77 6.15 3.98
N ASN A 185 -15.82 6.37 3.06
CA ASN A 185 -16.08 6.29 1.63
C ASN A 185 -15.54 5.02 0.96
N ILE A 186 -14.64 4.28 1.63
CA ILE A 186 -14.04 3.05 1.09
C ILE A 186 -14.27 1.87 2.04
N PHE A 187 -13.76 1.94 3.27
CA PHE A 187 -13.71 0.76 4.14
C PHE A 187 -15.11 0.32 4.59
N SER A 188 -15.92 1.24 5.11
CA SER A 188 -17.28 0.92 5.55
C SER A 188 -18.20 0.48 4.40
N PRO A 189 -18.25 1.16 3.24
CA PRO A 189 -19.05 0.71 2.10
C PRO A 189 -18.66 -0.65 1.53
N CYS A 190 -17.37 -1.02 1.66
CA CYS A 190 -16.88 -2.34 1.25
C CYS A 190 -17.08 -3.43 2.32
N GLY A 191 -17.52 -3.06 3.53
CA GLY A 191 -17.57 -3.98 4.67
C GLY A 191 -16.18 -4.39 5.18
N MET A 192 -15.16 -3.54 4.98
CA MET A 192 -13.78 -3.74 5.46
C MET A 192 -13.66 -3.33 6.93
N ASN A 193 -14.38 -4.03 7.80
CA ASN A 193 -14.52 -3.65 9.22
C ASN A 193 -13.25 -3.88 10.06
N SER A 194 -12.23 -4.52 9.49
CA SER A 194 -10.94 -4.77 10.12
C SER A 194 -9.81 -3.96 9.49
N THR A 195 -10.16 -2.90 8.73
CA THR A 195 -9.20 -2.04 8.05
C THR A 195 -9.27 -0.62 8.60
N GLY A 196 -8.11 0.00 8.83
CA GLY A 196 -8.02 1.38 9.31
C GLY A 196 -6.59 1.86 9.50
N TYR A 197 -6.44 3.14 9.84
CA TYR A 197 -5.16 3.76 10.20
C TYR A 197 -5.11 3.94 11.71
N TYR A 198 -4.25 3.19 12.37
CA TYR A 198 -4.16 3.16 13.84
C TYR A 198 -2.82 3.71 14.31
N GLU A 199 -2.81 4.23 15.53
CA GLU A 199 -1.59 4.66 16.20
C GLU A 199 -0.85 3.46 16.77
N MET A 200 0.46 3.38 16.54
CA MET A 200 1.30 2.24 16.93
C MET A 200 1.37 2.02 18.44
N ASP A 201 1.13 3.07 19.23
CA ASP A 201 1.08 3.03 20.69
C ASP A 201 -0.35 2.81 21.23
N SER A 202 -1.35 2.63 20.36
CA SER A 202 -2.76 2.39 20.72
C SER A 202 -3.46 1.49 19.70
N LEU A 203 -2.82 0.38 19.32
CA LEU A 203 -3.38 -0.56 18.36
C LEU A 203 -4.66 -1.23 18.92
N PRO A 204 -5.72 -1.34 18.10
CA PRO A 204 -6.91 -2.08 18.50
C PRO A 204 -6.63 -3.59 18.58
N ALA A 205 -7.55 -4.33 19.18
CA ALA A 205 -7.45 -5.77 19.26
C ALA A 205 -7.23 -6.45 17.91
N LYS A 206 -6.49 -7.56 17.93
CA LYS A 206 -6.14 -8.38 16.76
C LYS A 206 -5.16 -7.72 15.77
N CYS A 207 -4.52 -6.61 16.10
CA CYS A 207 -3.39 -6.12 15.32
C CYS A 207 -2.14 -6.94 15.63
N ALA A 208 -1.42 -7.37 14.59
CA ALA A 208 -0.13 -8.00 14.75
C ALA A 208 0.95 -6.97 15.09
N ASN A 209 1.84 -7.31 16.01
CA ASN A 209 3.15 -6.67 16.06
C ASN A 209 3.96 -7.07 14.83
N SER A 210 4.74 -6.15 14.28
CA SER A 210 5.71 -6.47 13.23
C SER A 210 7.10 -6.60 13.81
N TYR A 211 7.86 -7.59 13.34
CA TYR A 211 9.11 -8.01 13.95
C TYR A 211 10.31 -7.87 13.02
N ILE A 212 11.37 -7.28 13.52
CA ILE A 212 12.67 -7.15 12.87
C ILE A 212 13.64 -8.12 13.55
N PHE A 213 14.33 -8.95 12.77
CA PHE A 213 15.35 -9.85 13.32
C PHE A 213 16.70 -9.14 13.47
N GLU A 214 17.16 -8.96 14.70
CA GLU A 214 18.46 -8.39 15.04
C GLU A 214 19.53 -9.49 15.04
N LYS A 215 20.20 -9.70 13.90
CA LYS A 215 21.22 -10.75 13.75
C LYS A 215 22.32 -10.71 14.83
N ALA A 216 22.77 -9.50 15.20
CA ALA A 216 23.84 -9.32 16.18
C ALA A 216 23.47 -9.78 17.61
N ARG A 217 22.17 -9.87 17.90
CA ARG A 217 21.64 -10.24 19.23
C ARG A 217 20.83 -11.52 19.19
N ASP A 218 20.69 -12.13 18.02
CA ASP A 218 19.87 -13.35 17.78
C ASP A 218 18.46 -13.26 18.38
N ARG A 219 17.77 -12.13 18.12
CA ARG A 219 16.44 -11.88 18.67
C ARG A 219 15.55 -11.08 17.73
N PHE A 220 14.26 -11.18 17.95
CA PHE A 220 13.28 -10.28 17.35
C PHE A 220 13.04 -9.04 18.23
N ARG A 221 12.87 -7.88 17.61
CA ARG A 221 12.30 -6.67 18.20
C ARG A 221 11.10 -6.19 17.40
N THR A 222 10.18 -5.47 18.02
CA THR A 222 9.08 -4.82 17.30
C THR A 222 9.58 -3.63 16.50
N ASN A 223 8.83 -3.25 15.48
CA ASN A 223 9.16 -2.12 14.61
C ASN A 223 8.62 -0.75 15.09
N ILE A 224 8.09 -0.66 16.32
CA ILE A 224 7.42 0.55 16.82
C ILE A 224 8.28 1.83 16.74
N TYR A 225 9.61 1.69 16.80
CA TYR A 225 10.55 2.81 16.67
C TYR A 225 11.16 2.93 15.27
N SER A 226 10.72 2.10 14.32
CA SER A 226 11.28 2.02 12.97
C SER A 226 10.32 2.49 11.88
N VAL A 227 9.08 2.85 12.24
CA VAL A 227 8.01 3.31 11.35
C VAL A 227 7.29 4.51 11.95
N ASP A 228 6.44 5.19 11.18
CA ASP A 228 5.58 6.28 11.64
C ASP A 228 4.73 5.85 12.84
N ALA A 229 4.48 6.76 13.79
CA ALA A 229 3.58 6.49 14.91
C ALA A 229 2.13 6.25 14.47
N LYS A 230 1.73 6.82 13.34
CA LYS A 230 0.47 6.52 12.65
C LYS A 230 0.71 6.54 11.14
N GLY A 231 0.11 5.60 10.42
CA GLY A 231 0.19 5.57 8.96
C GLY A 231 -0.34 6.86 8.33
N THR A 232 0.22 7.22 7.17
CA THR A 232 -0.06 8.42 6.41
C THR A 232 -0.53 8.07 5.00
N GLY A 233 -0.65 9.05 4.09
CA GLY A 233 -0.92 8.79 2.68
C GLY A 233 0.13 7.93 2.00
N ALA A 234 1.35 7.89 2.51
CA ALA A 234 2.41 7.02 1.98
C ALA A 234 2.21 5.54 2.32
N GLY A 235 1.44 5.22 3.36
CA GLY A 235 1.16 3.83 3.77
C GLY A 235 0.81 3.67 5.24
N GLY A 236 0.90 2.44 5.74
CA GLY A 236 0.73 2.15 7.17
C GLY A 236 -0.71 1.90 7.62
N ALA A 237 -1.65 1.65 6.70
CA ALA A 237 -2.94 1.09 7.07
C ALA A 237 -2.77 -0.31 7.67
N PHE A 238 -3.68 -0.72 8.54
CA PHE A 238 -3.83 -2.09 8.99
C PHE A 238 -5.03 -2.73 8.31
N THR A 239 -4.92 -4.01 7.94
CA THR A 239 -5.98 -4.74 7.25
C THR A 239 -5.88 -6.24 7.44
N THR A 240 -6.92 -6.99 7.07
CA THR A 240 -6.90 -8.46 6.94
C THR A 240 -6.86 -8.87 5.48
N VAL A 241 -6.41 -10.08 5.19
CA VAL A 241 -6.46 -10.64 3.83
C VAL A 241 -7.89 -10.72 3.28
N GLY A 242 -8.86 -10.96 4.15
CA GLY A 242 -10.28 -10.98 3.79
C GLY A 242 -10.86 -9.60 3.44
N ASP A 243 -10.41 -8.54 4.12
CA ASP A 243 -10.84 -7.17 3.77
C ASP A 243 -10.21 -6.71 2.45
N ILE A 244 -9.00 -7.13 2.13
CA ILE A 244 -8.39 -6.86 0.82
C ILE A 244 -9.17 -7.54 -0.31
N GLU A 245 -9.68 -8.75 -0.11
CA GLU A 245 -10.58 -9.39 -1.07
C GLU A 245 -11.85 -8.58 -1.31
N LYS A 246 -12.45 -8.04 -0.23
CA LYS A 246 -13.63 -7.15 -0.36
C LYS A 246 -13.30 -5.87 -1.13
N PHE A 247 -12.11 -5.30 -0.91
CA PHE A 247 -11.64 -4.14 -1.67
C PHE A 247 -11.53 -4.44 -3.16
N TRP A 248 -10.86 -5.54 -3.56
CA TRP A 248 -10.77 -5.95 -4.96
C TRP A 248 -12.17 -6.17 -5.56
N ASN A 249 -13.03 -6.88 -4.85
CA ASN A 249 -14.39 -7.13 -5.30
C ASN A 249 -15.19 -5.85 -5.53
N ALA A 250 -15.06 -4.85 -4.65
CA ALA A 250 -15.73 -3.57 -4.78
C ALA A 250 -15.15 -2.73 -5.93
N LEU A 251 -13.82 -2.69 -6.09
CA LEU A 251 -13.15 -1.97 -7.16
C LEU A 251 -13.49 -2.55 -8.53
N LEU A 252 -13.34 -3.87 -8.69
CA LEU A 252 -13.56 -4.58 -9.96
C LEU A 252 -15.05 -4.70 -10.34
N SER A 253 -15.97 -4.52 -9.40
CA SER A 253 -17.40 -4.42 -9.66
C SER A 253 -17.91 -2.98 -9.75
N TYR A 254 -16.99 -2.01 -9.82
CA TYR A 254 -17.28 -0.58 -10.02
C TYR A 254 -18.12 0.07 -8.91
N LYS A 255 -18.07 -0.48 -7.70
CA LYS A 255 -18.78 0.04 -6.53
C LYS A 255 -18.06 1.22 -5.87
N LEU A 256 -16.74 1.26 -5.97
CA LEU A 256 -15.91 2.32 -5.36
C LEU A 256 -15.82 3.55 -6.26
N ILE A 257 -15.58 3.34 -7.54
CA ILE A 257 -15.50 4.34 -8.59
C ILE A 257 -16.14 3.77 -9.87
N PRO A 258 -16.71 4.59 -10.76
CA PRO A 258 -17.36 4.14 -11.98
C PRO A 258 -16.41 3.35 -12.90
N ARG A 259 -16.98 2.55 -13.79
CA ARG A 259 -16.22 1.71 -14.74
C ARG A 259 -15.13 2.46 -15.50
N LYS A 260 -15.44 3.67 -15.98
CA LYS A 260 -14.48 4.49 -16.71
C LYS A 260 -13.28 4.85 -15.82
N ALA A 261 -13.54 5.33 -14.59
CA ALA A 261 -12.49 5.70 -13.64
C ALA A 261 -11.68 4.46 -13.19
N THR A 262 -12.34 3.30 -13.00
CA THR A 262 -11.63 2.04 -12.70
C THR A 262 -10.71 1.64 -13.85
N SER A 263 -11.19 1.72 -15.10
CA SER A 263 -10.38 1.41 -16.27
C SER A 263 -9.18 2.35 -16.42
N GLU A 264 -9.37 3.64 -16.15
CA GLU A 264 -8.27 4.60 -16.13
C GLU A 264 -7.30 4.32 -15.00
N MET A 265 -7.77 4.03 -13.78
CA MET A 265 -6.91 3.68 -12.65
C MET A 265 -5.98 2.50 -12.98
N LEU A 266 -6.50 1.49 -13.67
CA LEU A 266 -5.79 0.25 -14.01
C LEU A 266 -5.06 0.30 -15.35
N ARG A 267 -5.10 1.42 -16.06
CA ARG A 267 -4.35 1.64 -17.31
C ARG A 267 -2.91 2.08 -16.99
N CYS A 268 -1.95 1.70 -17.83
CA CYS A 268 -0.58 2.18 -17.72
C CYS A 268 -0.50 3.68 -18.07
N HIS A 269 -0.05 4.49 -17.13
CA HIS A 269 0.15 5.92 -17.28
C HIS A 269 1.63 6.30 -17.27
N SER A 270 2.47 5.53 -16.57
CA SER A 270 3.88 5.85 -16.38
C SER A 270 4.70 4.60 -16.13
N GLY A 271 6.02 4.78 -16.03
CA GLY A 271 6.95 3.68 -15.82
C GLY A 271 7.48 3.09 -17.12
N ASN A 272 8.29 2.05 -17.00
CA ASN A 272 8.91 1.32 -18.09
C ASN A 272 9.32 -0.08 -17.61
N LYS A 273 9.96 -0.86 -18.48
CA LYS A 273 10.37 -2.23 -18.17
C LYS A 273 11.33 -2.34 -16.98
N GLU A 274 12.18 -1.33 -16.76
CA GLU A 274 13.20 -1.34 -15.70
C GLU A 274 12.62 -0.88 -14.36
N ALA A 275 11.82 0.20 -14.38
CA ALA A 275 11.24 0.81 -13.20
C ALA A 275 9.89 0.19 -12.76
N GLY A 276 9.31 -0.67 -13.61
CA GLY A 276 7.94 -1.17 -13.48
C GLY A 276 6.93 -0.23 -14.14
N TYR A 277 5.72 -0.72 -14.37
CA TYR A 277 4.62 0.05 -14.95
C TYR A 277 3.62 0.44 -13.87
N TYR A 278 3.03 1.63 -14.00
CA TYR A 278 2.18 2.20 -12.97
C TYR A 278 0.91 2.84 -13.56
N GLY A 279 -0.22 2.56 -12.90
CA GLY A 279 -1.50 3.22 -13.11
C GLY A 279 -1.68 4.40 -12.15
N TYR A 280 -2.90 4.69 -11.73
CA TYR A 280 -3.13 5.65 -10.65
C TYR A 280 -3.08 4.94 -9.29
N GLY A 281 -1.93 5.06 -8.60
CA GLY A 281 -1.74 4.47 -7.28
C GLY A 281 -1.66 2.95 -7.23
N ILE A 282 -1.38 2.31 -8.35
CA ILE A 282 -1.33 0.84 -8.48
C ILE A 282 -0.24 0.40 -9.44
N TRP A 283 0.49 -0.64 -9.09
CA TRP A 283 1.47 -1.28 -9.97
C TRP A 283 0.80 -2.17 -11.01
N LEU A 284 1.47 -2.33 -12.14
CA LEU A 284 0.98 -3.09 -13.29
C LEU A 284 2.07 -4.05 -13.78
N GLU A 285 1.79 -5.35 -13.75
CA GLU A 285 2.66 -6.36 -14.37
C GLU A 285 2.18 -6.62 -15.80
N PRO A 286 3.05 -6.46 -16.84
CA PRO A 286 2.66 -6.71 -18.21
C PRO A 286 2.38 -8.20 -18.44
N THR A 287 1.32 -8.49 -19.22
CA THR A 287 0.92 -9.84 -19.65
C THR A 287 0.69 -9.83 -21.14
N ASP A 288 0.51 -11.01 -21.76
CA ASP A 288 0.22 -11.13 -23.20
C ASP A 288 -1.08 -10.41 -23.62
N SER A 289 -2.02 -10.22 -22.69
CA SER A 289 -3.34 -9.61 -22.93
C SER A 289 -3.54 -8.23 -22.32
N GLY A 290 -2.49 -7.64 -21.72
CA GLY A 290 -2.59 -6.33 -21.06
C GLY A 290 -1.77 -6.26 -19.80
N TYR A 291 -2.40 -6.01 -18.65
CA TYR A 291 -1.73 -5.87 -17.37
C TYR A 291 -2.48 -6.61 -16.25
N SER A 292 -1.71 -7.20 -15.34
CA SER A 292 -2.20 -7.68 -14.04
C SER A 292 -1.89 -6.61 -12.98
N PRO A 293 -2.91 -5.97 -12.40
CA PRO A 293 -2.70 -4.94 -11.39
C PRO A 293 -2.36 -5.58 -10.03
N TYR A 294 -1.47 -4.90 -9.28
CA TYR A 294 -1.10 -5.28 -7.94
C TYR A 294 -0.72 -4.07 -7.09
N PHE A 295 -0.82 -4.22 -5.79
CA PHE A 295 -0.28 -3.25 -4.84
C PHE A 295 0.53 -3.95 -3.77
N GLN A 296 1.59 -3.28 -3.34
CA GLN A 296 2.59 -3.87 -2.48
C GLN A 296 3.14 -2.86 -1.48
N GLY A 297 3.78 -3.38 -0.44
CA GLY A 297 4.43 -2.56 0.56
C GLY A 297 5.51 -3.31 1.30
N ARG A 298 6.53 -2.57 1.72
CA ARG A 298 7.62 -3.04 2.56
C ARG A 298 7.98 -1.95 3.56
N ASP A 299 8.01 -2.33 4.84
CA ASP A 299 8.55 -1.54 5.95
C ASP A 299 9.39 -2.46 6.84
N PRO A 300 10.18 -1.94 7.78
CA PRO A 300 10.86 -2.77 8.75
C PRO A 300 9.90 -3.77 9.43
N GLY A 301 10.14 -5.07 9.22
CA GLY A 301 9.30 -6.15 9.75
C GLY A 301 7.97 -6.37 9.03
N VAL A 302 7.67 -5.64 7.97
CA VAL A 302 6.43 -5.75 7.19
C VAL A 302 6.74 -6.07 5.74
N SER A 303 6.03 -7.04 5.17
CA SER A 303 5.95 -7.22 3.73
C SER A 303 4.53 -7.57 3.32
N PHE A 304 4.06 -6.96 2.25
CA PHE A 304 2.69 -7.07 1.77
C PHE A 304 2.66 -7.08 0.25
N ILE A 305 1.89 -7.98 -0.34
CA ILE A 305 1.52 -7.94 -1.75
C ILE A 305 0.10 -8.46 -1.95
N SER A 306 -0.67 -7.75 -2.77
CA SER A 306 -1.95 -8.23 -3.26
C SER A 306 -1.99 -8.08 -4.78
N PHE A 307 -2.24 -9.18 -5.45
CA PHE A 307 -2.14 -9.34 -6.90
C PHE A 307 -3.48 -9.81 -7.46
N TYR A 308 -3.93 -9.20 -8.55
CA TYR A 308 -5.08 -9.66 -9.32
C TYR A 308 -4.63 -10.20 -10.67
N GLU A 309 -5.02 -11.44 -10.97
CA GLU A 309 -4.79 -12.11 -12.25
C GLU A 309 -6.07 -12.07 -13.09
N PRO A 310 -6.17 -11.17 -14.08
CA PRO A 310 -7.40 -11.02 -14.87
C PRO A 310 -7.79 -12.27 -15.66
N SER A 311 -6.81 -13.02 -16.19
CA SER A 311 -7.06 -14.23 -17.00
C SER A 311 -7.77 -15.32 -16.22
N GLU A 312 -7.52 -15.42 -14.92
CA GLU A 312 -8.08 -16.41 -14.02
C GLU A 312 -9.20 -15.84 -13.14
N ASN A 313 -9.46 -14.53 -13.20
CA ASN A 313 -10.32 -13.80 -12.27
C ASN A 313 -9.98 -14.17 -10.81
N ALA A 314 -8.70 -14.14 -10.50
CA ALA A 314 -8.15 -14.60 -9.22
C ALA A 314 -7.39 -13.47 -8.50
N THR A 315 -7.47 -13.46 -7.18
CA THR A 315 -6.67 -12.60 -6.32
C THR A 315 -5.75 -13.45 -5.44
N ILE A 316 -4.54 -12.96 -5.20
CA ILE A 316 -3.59 -13.57 -4.28
C ILE A 316 -3.08 -12.48 -3.36
N THR A 317 -3.37 -12.59 -2.07
CA THR A 317 -2.89 -11.66 -1.05
C THR A 317 -1.98 -12.38 -0.09
N LEU A 318 -0.77 -11.87 0.11
CA LEU A 318 0.23 -12.35 1.06
C LEU A 318 0.66 -11.17 1.93
N VAL A 319 0.69 -11.38 3.24
CA VAL A 319 1.21 -10.41 4.20
C VAL A 319 2.02 -11.12 5.27
N SER A 320 3.20 -10.58 5.60
CA SER A 320 4.04 -11.05 6.70
C SER A 320 4.31 -9.91 7.69
N ASN A 321 4.20 -10.23 8.97
CA ASN A 321 4.60 -9.36 10.07
C ASN A 321 6.04 -9.67 10.59
N TYR A 322 6.84 -10.34 9.76
CA TYR A 322 8.26 -10.63 10.00
C TYR A 322 9.15 -10.20 8.82
N GLY A 323 8.58 -9.52 7.82
CA GLY A 323 9.29 -9.09 6.62
C GLY A 323 9.72 -10.26 5.72
N ASP A 324 9.02 -11.40 5.75
CA ASP A 324 9.29 -12.54 4.87
C ASP A 324 9.11 -12.15 3.40
N ASN A 325 9.84 -12.79 2.48
CA ASN A 325 9.83 -12.41 1.07
C ASN A 325 8.54 -12.87 0.35
N VAL A 326 7.46 -12.11 0.54
CA VAL A 326 6.14 -12.37 -0.07
C VAL A 326 6.16 -12.33 -1.61
N TRP A 327 7.09 -11.58 -2.22
CA TRP A 327 7.23 -11.51 -3.69
C TRP A 327 7.77 -12.83 -4.27
N LYS A 328 8.74 -13.45 -3.59
CA LYS A 328 9.25 -14.78 -3.97
C LYS A 328 8.15 -15.82 -3.82
N LEU A 329 7.42 -15.79 -2.70
CA LEU A 329 6.30 -16.68 -2.45
C LEU A 329 5.21 -16.53 -3.52
N LEU A 330 4.82 -15.31 -3.85
CA LEU A 330 3.83 -15.03 -4.91
C LEU A 330 4.24 -15.68 -6.24
N ARG A 331 5.51 -15.51 -6.68
CA ARG A 331 5.99 -16.13 -7.92
C ARG A 331 5.84 -17.64 -7.90
N SER A 332 6.32 -18.31 -6.83
CA SER A 332 6.21 -19.77 -6.70
C SER A 332 4.76 -20.26 -6.64
N ILE A 333 3.86 -19.49 -6.02
CA ILE A 333 2.43 -19.84 -5.91
C ILE A 333 1.74 -19.68 -7.27
N ARG A 334 2.05 -18.61 -8.03
CA ARG A 334 1.48 -18.40 -9.37
C ARG A 334 1.82 -19.53 -10.35
N GLU A 335 3.03 -20.10 -10.25
CA GLU A 335 3.41 -21.31 -11.01
C GLU A 335 2.51 -22.50 -10.70
N CYS A 336 2.05 -22.63 -9.46
CA CYS A 336 1.12 -23.70 -9.06
C CYS A 336 -0.32 -23.48 -9.57
N ILE A 337 -0.72 -22.24 -9.81
CA ILE A 337 -2.07 -21.88 -10.29
C ILE A 337 -2.14 -21.98 -11.80
N SER A 338 -1.11 -21.51 -12.52
CA SER A 338 -1.07 -21.49 -13.98
C SER A 338 -0.76 -22.83 -14.63
N GLY A 339 -0.41 -23.87 -13.86
CA GLY A 339 -0.09 -25.21 -14.37
C GLY A 339 1.17 -25.26 -15.27
N LYS A 340 2.06 -24.26 -15.12
CA LYS A 340 3.36 -24.20 -15.84
C LYS A 340 4.48 -24.73 -14.99
#